data_0652ae12825d3a95ea83753c4f8c7732
#
_entry.id   0652ae12825d3a95ea83753c4f8c7732
#
_cell.length_a   1.000
_cell.length_b   1.000
_cell.length_c   1.000
_cell.angle_alpha   90.00
_cell.angle_beta   90.00
_cell.angle_gamma   90.00
#
_symmetry.space_group_name_H-M   'P 1'
#
loop_
_entity.id
_entity.type
_entity.pdbx_description
1 polymer ?
#
loop_
_entity_poly.entity_id
_entity_poly.type
_entity_poly.pdbx_seq_one_letter_code
_entity_poly.pdbx_strand_id
1 'polypeptide(L)'
;MNQETNSATIQALQQFKAQYLPLEQVTKPNLTTAEAAYYLNRKPQTLRCWAVYQDGAVNPIRISGRLAWPVSELRRVLLGVA
;
A
#
# COMPACT_ATOMS: atom_id res chain seq x y z
N MET A 1 29.77 21.13 2.35
CA MET A 1 28.44 20.95 2.84
C MET A 1 27.64 20.11 1.89
N ASN A 2 26.75 19.39 2.39
CA ASN A 2 26.10 18.32 1.64
C ASN A 2 24.70 18.66 1.18
N GLN A 3 24.47 19.93 0.84
CA GLN A 3 23.14 20.34 0.41
C GLN A 3 22.71 19.63 -0.86
N GLU A 4 23.65 19.41 -1.79
CA GLU A 4 23.29 18.69 -3.02
C GLU A 4 22.89 17.26 -2.72
N THR A 5 23.60 16.59 -1.83
CA THR A 5 23.24 15.24 -1.43
C THR A 5 21.89 15.23 -0.74
N ASN A 6 21.66 16.19 0.15
CA ASN A 6 20.38 16.29 0.84
C ASN A 6 19.24 16.56 -0.13
N SER A 7 19.47 17.43 -1.11
CA SER A 7 18.45 17.73 -2.10
C SER A 7 18.11 16.49 -2.91
N ALA A 8 19.12 15.73 -3.34
CA ALA A 8 18.87 14.51 -4.10
C ALA A 8 18.09 13.50 -3.28
N THR A 9 18.44 13.35 -2.00
CA THR A 9 17.72 12.44 -1.12
C THR A 9 16.29 12.88 -0.93
N ILE A 10 16.07 14.17 -0.73
CA ILE A 10 14.71 14.71 -0.56
C ILE A 10 13.90 14.48 -1.82
N GLN A 11 14.49 14.73 -2.99
CA GLN A 11 13.78 14.52 -4.25
C GLN A 11 13.41 13.05 -4.44
N ALA A 12 14.33 12.16 -4.12
CA ALA A 12 14.05 10.73 -4.24
C ALA A 12 12.90 10.32 -3.32
N LEU A 13 12.88 10.83 -2.09
CA LEU A 13 11.81 10.54 -1.15
C LEU A 13 10.49 11.13 -1.63
N GLN A 14 10.51 12.33 -2.18
CA GLN A 14 9.29 12.95 -2.69
C GLN A 14 8.75 12.19 -3.89
N GLN A 15 9.62 11.73 -4.78
CA GLN A 15 9.20 10.94 -5.92
C GLN A 15 8.59 9.62 -5.48
N PHE A 16 9.21 8.99 -4.49
CA PHE A 16 8.68 7.76 -3.95
C PHE A 16 7.29 7.98 -3.35
N LYS A 17 7.14 9.05 -2.56
CA LYS A 17 5.86 9.37 -1.95
C LYS A 17 4.80 9.73 -2.99
N ALA A 18 5.23 10.34 -4.11
CA ALA A 18 4.31 10.75 -5.15
C ALA A 18 3.68 9.57 -5.87
N GLN A 19 4.28 8.38 -5.79
CA GLN A 19 3.67 7.19 -6.38
C GLN A 19 2.38 6.79 -5.66
N TYR A 20 2.23 7.22 -4.43
CA TYR A 20 1.13 6.76 -3.58
C TYR A 20 0.34 7.98 -3.11
N LEU A 21 -0.83 8.14 -3.67
CA LEU A 21 -1.77 9.18 -3.24
C LEU A 21 -2.23 8.87 -1.82
N PRO A 22 -2.67 9.88 -1.08
CA PRO A 22 -3.40 9.60 0.16
C PRO A 22 -4.53 8.62 -0.12
N LEU A 23 -4.75 7.71 0.81
CA LEU A 23 -5.71 6.63 0.58
C LEU A 23 -7.10 7.16 0.26
N GLU A 24 -7.47 8.31 0.81
CA GLU A 24 -8.77 8.93 0.54
C GLU A 24 -8.93 9.34 -0.92
N GLN A 25 -7.81 9.56 -1.62
CA GLN A 25 -7.82 10.01 -3.00
C GLN A 25 -7.60 8.90 -4.00
N VAL A 26 -7.44 7.68 -3.53
CA VAL A 26 -7.24 6.53 -4.41
C VAL A 26 -8.58 6.18 -5.06
N THR A 27 -8.60 6.17 -6.38
CA THR A 27 -9.82 5.86 -7.15
C THR A 27 -9.87 4.43 -7.65
N LYS A 28 -8.73 3.73 -7.64
CA LYS A 28 -8.70 2.32 -8.03
C LYS A 28 -9.49 1.49 -7.02
N PRO A 29 -10.24 0.49 -7.48
CA PRO A 29 -10.97 -0.38 -6.55
C PRO A 29 -10.07 -1.32 -5.77
N ASN A 30 -8.94 -1.72 -6.35
CA ASN A 30 -8.02 -2.67 -5.74
C ASN A 30 -6.60 -2.20 -5.90
N LEU A 31 -5.72 -2.66 -4.99
CA LEU A 31 -4.31 -2.33 -5.01
C LEU A 31 -3.48 -3.60 -5.19
N THR A 32 -2.25 -3.41 -5.70
CA THR A 32 -1.28 -4.50 -5.71
C THR A 32 -0.82 -4.79 -4.29
N THR A 33 -0.15 -5.94 -4.11
CA THR A 33 0.42 -6.28 -2.81
C THR A 33 1.40 -5.21 -2.32
N ALA A 34 2.24 -4.70 -3.22
CA ALA A 34 3.21 -3.67 -2.85
C ALA A 34 2.51 -2.38 -2.42
N GLU A 35 1.48 -1.96 -3.15
CA GLU A 35 0.74 -0.76 -2.80
C GLU A 35 0.02 -0.92 -1.47
N ALA A 36 -0.64 -2.05 -1.28
CA ALA A 36 -1.35 -2.30 -0.03
C ALA A 36 -0.39 -2.35 1.15
N ALA A 37 0.78 -2.97 0.96
CA ALA A 37 1.79 -3.03 2.02
C ALA A 37 2.26 -1.63 2.40
N TYR A 38 2.41 -0.74 1.43
CA TYR A 38 2.79 0.62 1.72
C TYR A 38 1.76 1.30 2.64
N TYR A 39 0.48 1.24 2.28
CA TYR A 39 -0.55 1.89 3.07
C TYR A 39 -0.72 1.27 4.44
N LEU A 40 -0.57 -0.05 4.54
CA LEU A 40 -0.69 -0.75 5.81
C LEU A 40 0.58 -0.68 6.66
N ASN A 41 1.66 -0.14 6.09
CA ASN A 41 2.97 -0.06 6.75
C ASN A 41 3.43 -1.46 7.19
N ARG A 42 3.29 -2.41 6.27
CA ARG A 42 3.72 -3.78 6.48
C ARG A 42 4.60 -4.20 5.31
N LYS A 43 5.31 -5.30 5.49
CA LYS A 43 6.13 -5.85 4.41
C LYS A 43 5.21 -6.59 3.42
N PRO A 44 5.52 -6.54 2.11
CA PRO A 44 4.73 -7.31 1.15
C PRO A 44 4.63 -8.79 1.50
N GLN A 45 5.69 -9.37 2.06
CA GLN A 45 5.67 -10.77 2.46
C GLN A 45 4.61 -11.03 3.54
N THR A 46 4.42 -10.08 4.45
CA THR A 46 3.39 -10.20 5.47
C THR A 46 2.02 -10.33 4.83
N LEU A 47 1.75 -9.51 3.80
CA LEU A 47 0.47 -9.57 3.10
C LEU A 47 0.30 -10.89 2.35
N ARG A 48 1.38 -11.40 1.77
CA ARG A 48 1.32 -12.70 1.10
C ARG A 48 0.98 -13.81 2.09
N CYS A 49 1.52 -13.74 3.29
CA CYS A 49 1.16 -14.68 4.35
C CYS A 49 -0.32 -14.54 4.72
N TRP A 50 -0.83 -13.32 4.82
CA TRP A 50 -2.25 -13.11 5.06
C TRP A 50 -3.10 -13.77 4.00
N ALA A 51 -2.66 -13.68 2.74
CA ALA A 51 -3.41 -14.28 1.64
C ALA A 51 -3.45 -15.81 1.75
N VAL A 52 -2.35 -16.41 2.17
CA VAL A 52 -2.27 -17.86 2.30
C VAL A 52 -3.06 -18.37 3.50
N TYR A 53 -2.87 -17.73 4.66
CA TYR A 53 -3.45 -18.20 5.91
C TYR A 53 -4.78 -17.57 6.23
N GLN A 54 -5.15 -16.51 5.50
CA GLN A 54 -6.43 -15.82 5.67
C GLN A 54 -6.64 -15.32 7.10
N ASP A 55 -5.56 -14.87 7.72
CA ASP A 55 -5.57 -14.44 9.11
C ASP A 55 -5.20 -12.97 9.30
N GLY A 56 -5.17 -12.20 8.23
CA GLY A 56 -4.81 -10.79 8.30
C GLY A 56 -6.00 -9.88 8.49
N ALA A 57 -5.70 -8.59 8.69
CA ALA A 57 -6.73 -7.58 8.88
C ALA A 57 -7.51 -7.32 7.60
N VAL A 58 -6.94 -7.60 6.45
CA VAL A 58 -7.56 -7.38 5.14
C VAL A 58 -7.45 -8.68 4.36
N ASN A 59 -8.54 -9.07 3.72
CA ASN A 59 -8.55 -10.25 2.87
C ASN A 59 -8.44 -9.83 1.42
N PRO A 60 -7.47 -10.38 0.67
CA PRO A 60 -7.34 -10.08 -0.74
C PRO A 60 -8.30 -10.91 -1.57
N ILE A 61 -8.48 -10.48 -2.81
CA ILE A 61 -9.14 -11.29 -3.84
C ILE A 61 -8.11 -11.65 -4.89
N ARG A 62 -8.43 -12.62 -5.73
CA ARG A 62 -7.53 -13.00 -6.82
C ARG A 62 -8.17 -12.62 -8.15
N ILE A 63 -7.39 -11.89 -8.95
CA ILE A 63 -7.81 -11.49 -10.30
C ILE A 63 -6.76 -12.03 -11.26
N SER A 64 -7.16 -12.96 -12.11
CA SER A 64 -6.25 -13.58 -13.08
C SER A 64 -5.00 -14.15 -12.42
N GLY A 65 -5.18 -14.77 -11.27
CA GLY A 65 -4.07 -15.40 -10.54
C GLY A 65 -3.23 -14.44 -9.72
N ARG A 66 -3.52 -13.16 -9.72
CA ARG A 66 -2.77 -12.17 -8.95
C ARG A 66 -3.60 -11.69 -7.77
N LEU A 67 -2.91 -11.39 -6.67
CA LEU A 67 -3.55 -10.84 -5.50
C LEU A 67 -3.96 -9.39 -5.77
N ALA A 68 -5.18 -9.06 -5.36
CA ALA A 68 -5.69 -7.70 -5.41
C ALA A 68 -6.28 -7.38 -4.04
N TRP A 69 -5.95 -6.21 -3.52
CA TRP A 69 -6.32 -5.81 -2.16
C TRP A 69 -7.37 -4.72 -2.24
N PRO A 70 -8.62 -4.99 -1.84
CA PRO A 70 -9.69 -4.01 -2.01
C PRO A 70 -9.42 -2.74 -1.21
N VAL A 71 -9.52 -1.60 -1.88
CA VAL A 71 -9.30 -0.30 -1.25
C VAL A 71 -10.33 -0.05 -0.14
N SER A 72 -11.55 -0.50 -0.35
CA SER A 72 -12.60 -0.34 0.67
C SER A 72 -12.21 -1.02 1.98
N GLU A 73 -11.56 -2.17 1.90
CA GLU A 73 -11.10 -2.87 3.11
C GLU A 73 -9.95 -2.14 3.78
N LEU A 74 -9.02 -1.60 2.98
CA LEU A 74 -7.94 -0.81 3.55
C LEU A 74 -8.49 0.43 4.25
N ARG A 75 -9.46 1.10 3.62
CA ARG A 75 -10.07 2.27 4.24
C ARG A 75 -10.77 1.92 5.55
N ARG A 76 -11.46 0.79 5.58
CA ARG A 76 -12.14 0.35 6.79
C ARG A 76 -11.14 0.17 7.93
N VAL A 77 -10.01 -0.47 7.64
CA VAL A 77 -9.00 -0.76 8.66
C VAL A 77 -8.25 0.50 9.08
N LEU A 78 -7.84 1.32 8.12
CA LEU A 78 -6.92 2.42 8.37
C LEU A 78 -7.62 3.72 8.73
N LEU A 79 -8.80 3.96 8.15
CA LEU A 79 -9.51 5.23 8.35
C LEU A 79 -10.71 5.07 9.25
N GLY A 80 -11.06 3.86 9.64
CA GLY A 80 -12.20 3.63 10.51
C GLY A 80 -13.54 3.88 9.81
N VAL A 81 -13.56 3.84 8.48
CA VAL A 81 -14.77 4.07 7.71
C VAL A 81 -15.48 2.74 7.50
N ALA A 82 -16.71 2.67 7.89
CA ALA A 82 -17.49 1.45 7.75
C ALA A 82 -17.92 1.22 6.30
#